data_a1247f80395848415527a2c94671f17b
#
_entry.id   a1247f80395848415527a2c94671f17b
#
_cell.length_a   1.000
_cell.length_b   1.000
_cell.length_c   1.000
_cell.angle_alpha   90.00
_cell.angle_beta   90.00
_cell.angle_gamma   90.00
#
_symmetry.space_group_name_H-M   'P 1'
#
loop_
_entity.id
_entity.type
_entity.pdbx_description
1 polymer ?
#
loop_
_entity_poly.entity_id
_entity_poly.type
_entity_poly.pdbx_seq_one_letter_code
_entity_poly.pdbx_strand_id
1 'polypeptide(L)'
;PLRQIAGLDIEVRAVENKTFGRITTVAGLLTGRCFRHAVQPGEADLLIVPPTTLRYGTELMLDDVSLSELRNEFRMDVRAGGATLGELARVILDGAQSSGHQFGMSAHAVKDTAVKDKGEQEQIAEASIHGHGQA
;
A
#
# COMPACT_ATOMS: atom_id res chain seq x y z
N PRO A 1 -15.94 1.29 -8.83
CA PRO A 1 -15.58 2.16 -7.71
C PRO A 1 -14.34 2.98 -7.98
N LEU A 2 -13.29 2.89 -7.14
CA LEU A 2 -12.10 3.76 -7.27
C LEU A 2 -11.37 3.65 -8.61
N ARG A 3 -11.39 2.49 -9.24
CA ARG A 3 -10.80 2.30 -10.59
C ARG A 3 -11.52 3.04 -11.70
N GLN A 4 -12.73 3.52 -11.45
CA GLN A 4 -13.55 4.25 -12.42
C GLN A 4 -13.33 5.76 -12.36
N ILE A 5 -12.53 6.24 -11.41
CA ILE A 5 -12.20 7.66 -11.30
C ILE A 5 -11.18 8.01 -12.38
N ALA A 6 -11.51 8.96 -13.24
CA ALA A 6 -10.63 9.41 -14.30
C ALA A 6 -9.30 9.95 -13.72
N GLY A 7 -8.18 9.51 -14.30
CA GLY A 7 -6.85 9.91 -13.85
C GLY A 7 -6.28 9.08 -12.69
N LEU A 8 -7.01 8.08 -12.20
CA LEU A 8 -6.50 7.14 -11.19
C LEU A 8 -6.30 5.76 -11.81
N ASP A 9 -5.12 5.21 -11.63
CA ASP A 9 -4.81 3.81 -11.91
C ASP A 9 -4.45 3.12 -10.58
N ILE A 10 -5.20 2.08 -10.24
CA ILE A 10 -5.08 1.38 -8.96
C ILE A 10 -4.67 -0.06 -9.22
N GLU A 11 -3.49 -0.41 -8.77
CA GLU A 11 -3.03 -1.79 -8.70
C GLU A 11 -3.14 -2.30 -7.26
N VAL A 12 -3.71 -3.47 -7.09
CA VAL A 12 -3.73 -4.20 -5.82
C VAL A 12 -2.78 -5.37 -5.95
N ARG A 13 -1.75 -5.40 -5.12
CA ARG A 13 -0.69 -6.40 -5.18
C ARG A 13 -0.62 -7.20 -3.90
N ALA A 14 -0.53 -8.52 -4.04
CA ALA A 14 -0.26 -9.40 -2.92
C ALA A 14 1.21 -9.34 -2.53
N VAL A 15 1.50 -9.21 -1.24
CA VAL A 15 2.86 -9.21 -0.70
C VAL A 15 3.09 -10.48 0.09
N GLU A 16 4.07 -11.27 -0.34
CA GLU A 16 4.46 -12.49 0.34
C GLU A 16 5.22 -12.16 1.63
N ASN A 17 4.89 -12.87 2.72
CA ASN A 17 5.61 -12.70 3.97
C ASN A 17 6.99 -13.36 3.89
N LYS A 18 8.03 -12.55 3.76
CA LYS A 18 9.43 -12.98 3.70
C LYS A 18 10.09 -13.10 5.06
N THR A 19 9.42 -12.66 6.11
CA THR A 19 9.95 -12.68 7.48
C THR A 19 9.52 -13.95 8.22
N PHE A 20 8.23 -14.29 8.16
CA PHE A 20 7.65 -15.41 8.89
C PHE A 20 7.24 -16.59 7.98
N GLY A 21 7.47 -16.47 6.68
CA GLY A 21 7.22 -17.52 5.71
C GLY A 21 5.88 -17.42 4.98
N ARG A 22 5.78 -18.14 3.86
CA ARG A 22 4.66 -18.05 2.90
C ARG A 22 3.30 -18.44 3.48
N ILE A 23 3.27 -19.29 4.49
CA ILE A 23 2.03 -19.72 5.15
C ILE A 23 1.47 -18.65 6.09
N THR A 24 2.25 -17.61 6.38
CA THR A 24 1.80 -16.50 7.20
C THR A 24 1.05 -15.50 6.33
N THR A 25 -0.26 -15.47 6.49
CA THR A 25 -1.18 -14.69 5.63
C THR A 25 -1.81 -13.49 6.33
N VAL A 26 -1.28 -13.11 7.49
CA VAL A 26 -1.78 -11.98 8.29
C VAL A 26 -1.03 -10.71 7.92
N ALA A 27 -1.74 -9.69 7.44
CA ALA A 27 -1.14 -8.42 7.03
C ALA A 27 -0.40 -7.73 8.19
N GLY A 28 -0.88 -7.85 9.41
CA GLY A 28 -0.21 -7.30 10.60
C GLY A 28 1.17 -7.90 10.91
N LEU A 29 1.55 -8.99 10.23
CA LEU A 29 2.87 -9.59 10.33
C LEU A 29 3.78 -9.28 9.11
N LEU A 30 3.32 -8.43 8.20
CA LEU A 30 4.18 -7.90 7.15
C LEU A 30 5.18 -6.90 7.74
N THR A 31 6.40 -6.96 7.26
CA THR A 31 7.51 -6.13 7.72
C THR A 31 8.06 -5.30 6.56
N GLY A 32 8.90 -4.33 6.85
CA GLY A 32 9.59 -3.54 5.83
C GLY A 32 10.34 -4.40 4.83
N ARG A 33 10.92 -5.51 5.30
CA ARG A 33 11.57 -6.50 4.44
C ARG A 33 10.64 -7.09 3.39
N CYS A 34 9.37 -7.36 3.74
CA CYS A 34 8.40 -7.90 2.80
C CYS A 34 8.12 -6.90 1.67
N PHE A 35 7.95 -5.62 2.02
CA PHE A 35 7.73 -4.56 1.04
C PHE A 35 8.94 -4.34 0.13
N ARG A 36 10.16 -4.40 0.67
CA ARG A 36 11.39 -4.29 -0.13
C ARG A 36 11.50 -5.37 -1.21
N HIS A 37 10.95 -6.55 -0.96
CA HIS A 37 10.90 -7.62 -1.95
C HIS A 37 9.78 -7.47 -2.98
N ALA A 38 8.70 -6.80 -2.63
CA ALA A 38 7.50 -6.72 -3.46
C ALA A 38 7.41 -5.44 -4.30
N VAL A 39 8.08 -4.37 -3.86
CA VAL A 39 7.94 -3.01 -4.42
C VAL A 39 9.25 -2.55 -5.01
N GLN A 40 9.20 -1.98 -6.22
CA GLN A 40 10.36 -1.37 -6.87
C GLN A 40 10.36 0.14 -6.62
N PRO A 41 11.54 0.74 -6.40
CA PRO A 41 11.65 2.19 -6.26
C PRO A 41 11.07 2.94 -7.46
N GLY A 42 10.21 3.92 -7.19
CA GLY A 42 9.66 4.80 -8.22
C GLY A 42 8.59 4.16 -9.12
N GLU A 43 8.12 2.95 -8.82
CA GLU A 43 7.09 2.30 -9.65
C GLU A 43 5.69 2.92 -9.51
N ALA A 44 5.48 3.75 -8.50
CA ALA A 44 4.23 4.44 -8.25
C ALA A 44 4.49 5.83 -7.63
N ASP A 45 3.47 6.66 -7.57
CA ASP A 45 3.54 7.94 -6.85
C ASP A 45 3.21 7.77 -5.36
N LEU A 46 2.38 6.79 -5.04
CA LEU A 46 1.92 6.53 -3.67
C LEU A 46 1.82 5.02 -3.41
N LEU A 47 2.45 4.58 -2.35
CA LEU A 47 2.28 3.25 -1.76
C LEU A 47 1.40 3.37 -0.52
N ILE A 48 0.33 2.60 -0.46
CA ILE A 48 -0.52 2.53 0.73
C ILE A 48 -0.38 1.16 1.38
N VAL A 49 0.10 1.17 2.61
CA VAL A 49 0.24 -0.05 3.41
C VAL A 49 -0.94 -0.23 4.36
N PRO A 50 -1.34 -1.45 4.72
CA PRO A 50 -2.38 -1.66 5.73
C PRO A 50 -1.96 -1.04 7.06
N PRO A 51 -2.84 -0.34 7.76
CA PRO A 51 -2.50 0.24 9.06
C PRO A 51 -2.12 -0.82 10.09
N THR A 52 -2.60 -2.04 9.92
CA THR A 52 -2.28 -3.20 10.77
C THR A 52 -0.82 -3.65 10.69
N THR A 53 -0.07 -3.22 9.67
CA THR A 53 1.37 -3.51 9.57
C THR A 53 2.22 -2.67 10.52
N LEU A 54 1.62 -1.62 11.08
CA LEU A 54 2.30 -0.70 11.98
C LEU A 54 1.97 -1.00 13.43
N ARG A 55 2.92 -0.79 14.30
CA ARG A 55 2.67 -0.83 15.75
C ARG A 55 1.72 0.30 16.14
N TYR A 56 0.80 0.00 17.02
CA TYR A 56 -0.20 0.96 17.47
C TYR A 56 0.42 2.30 17.90
N GLY A 57 -0.11 3.38 17.35
CA GLY A 57 0.35 4.74 17.68
C GLY A 57 1.72 5.12 17.10
N THR A 58 2.29 4.33 16.19
CA THR A 58 3.59 4.60 15.59
C THR A 58 3.56 4.47 14.08
N GLU A 59 4.62 4.91 13.41
CA GLU A 59 4.88 4.62 11.99
C GLU A 59 5.91 3.48 11.81
N LEU A 60 6.10 2.64 12.84
CA LEU A 60 7.08 1.56 12.82
C LEU A 60 6.43 0.19 12.57
N MET A 61 7.05 -0.59 11.72
CA MET A 61 6.71 -2.00 11.50
C MET A 61 7.36 -2.90 12.56
N LEU A 62 7.08 -4.21 12.52
CA LEU A 62 7.63 -5.16 13.50
C LEU A 62 9.16 -5.29 13.47
N ASP A 63 9.77 -5.03 12.34
CA ASP A 63 11.23 -5.04 12.14
C ASP A 63 11.87 -3.64 12.33
N ASP A 64 11.19 -2.75 13.04
CA ASP A 64 11.61 -1.38 13.33
C ASP A 64 11.78 -0.48 12.10
N VAL A 65 11.39 -0.94 10.92
CA VAL A 65 11.40 -0.12 9.70
C VAL A 65 10.25 0.89 9.78
N SER A 66 10.56 2.15 9.55
CA SER A 66 9.58 3.22 9.53
C SER A 66 9.03 3.48 8.12
N LEU A 67 7.85 4.11 8.05
CA LEU A 67 7.32 4.59 6.76
C LEU A 67 8.24 5.63 6.12
N SER A 68 8.93 6.44 6.92
CA SER A 68 9.91 7.42 6.43
C SER A 68 11.08 6.77 5.72
N GLU A 69 11.60 5.66 6.27
CA GLU A 69 12.66 4.89 5.61
C GLU A 69 12.17 4.31 4.28
N LEU A 70 10.98 3.74 4.24
CA LEU A 70 10.42 3.21 3.01
C LEU A 70 10.17 4.32 1.96
N ARG A 71 9.73 5.52 2.37
CA ARG A 71 9.60 6.68 1.47
C ARG A 71 10.93 7.02 0.79
N ASN A 72 11.99 7.06 1.58
CA ASN A 72 13.33 7.36 1.07
C ASN A 72 13.87 6.26 0.14
N GLU A 73 13.70 5.00 0.54
CA GLU A 73 14.19 3.86 -0.25
C GLU A 73 13.43 3.70 -1.56
N PHE A 74 12.11 3.82 -1.52
CA PHE A 74 11.27 3.62 -2.70
C PHE A 74 11.15 4.88 -3.57
N ARG A 75 11.57 6.04 -3.08
CA ARG A 75 11.44 7.31 -3.78
C ARG A 75 10.01 7.61 -4.21
N MET A 76 9.06 7.26 -3.37
CA MET A 76 7.65 7.53 -3.55
C MET A 76 7.01 7.82 -2.18
N ASP A 77 5.82 8.42 -2.18
CA ASP A 77 5.08 8.60 -0.94
C ASP A 77 4.62 7.23 -0.39
N VAL A 78 4.73 7.03 0.91
CA VAL A 78 4.29 5.80 1.59
C VAL A 78 3.41 6.20 2.76
N ARG A 79 2.18 5.74 2.77
CA ARG A 79 1.21 6.07 3.81
C ARG A 79 0.52 4.82 4.34
N ALA A 80 0.08 4.88 5.58
CA ALA A 80 -0.86 3.92 6.12
C ALA A 80 -2.25 4.19 5.52
N GLY A 81 -2.93 3.14 5.10
CA GLY A 81 -4.33 3.23 4.71
C GLY A 81 -5.25 3.38 5.91
N GLY A 82 -6.52 3.60 5.65
CA GLY A 82 -7.55 3.61 6.68
C GLY A 82 -8.08 2.20 6.98
N ALA A 83 -8.73 2.05 8.12
CA ALA A 83 -9.40 0.81 8.50
C ALA A 83 -10.71 0.60 7.73
N THR A 84 -11.26 1.66 7.16
CA THR A 84 -12.49 1.64 6.35
C THR A 84 -12.20 2.09 4.92
N LEU A 85 -13.10 1.74 4.01
CA LEU A 85 -13.02 2.19 2.61
C LEU A 85 -13.04 3.73 2.49
N GLY A 86 -13.82 4.40 3.32
CA GLY A 86 -13.88 5.86 3.33
C GLY A 86 -12.56 6.51 3.76
N GLU A 87 -11.93 5.96 4.76
CA GLU A 87 -10.60 6.43 5.21
C GLU A 87 -9.53 6.14 4.15
N LEU A 88 -9.56 4.96 3.54
CA LEU A 88 -8.67 4.63 2.43
C LEU A 88 -8.83 5.61 1.27
N ALA A 89 -10.06 5.92 0.89
CA ALA A 89 -10.33 6.90 -0.16
C ALA A 89 -9.77 8.29 0.17
N ARG A 90 -9.86 8.74 1.42
CA ARG A 90 -9.24 9.99 1.87
C ARG A 90 -7.73 9.98 1.73
N VAL A 91 -7.07 8.91 2.15
CA VAL A 91 -5.61 8.78 2.01
C VAL A 91 -5.19 8.87 0.55
N ILE A 92 -5.94 8.25 -0.36
CA ILE A 92 -5.70 8.31 -1.80
C ILE A 92 -5.85 9.74 -2.31
N LEU A 93 -6.94 10.42 -1.96
CA LEU A 93 -7.21 11.79 -2.40
C LEU A 93 -6.21 12.80 -1.83
N ASP A 94 -5.85 12.66 -0.57
CA ASP A 94 -4.84 13.51 0.07
C ASP A 94 -3.45 13.29 -0.55
N GLY A 95 -3.12 12.06 -0.92
CA GLY A 95 -1.92 11.72 -1.65
C GLY A 95 -1.88 12.36 -3.03
N ALA A 96 -3.00 12.35 -3.74
CA ALA A 96 -3.14 12.98 -5.03
C ALA A 96 -2.87 14.48 -5.00
N GLN A 97 -3.35 15.16 -3.96
CA GLN A 97 -3.14 16.60 -3.77
C GLN A 97 -1.70 16.95 -3.37
N SER A 98 -1.06 16.08 -2.58
CA SER A 98 0.29 16.33 -2.08
C SER A 98 1.37 16.15 -3.15
N SER A 99 1.12 15.35 -4.17
CA SER A 99 2.08 15.10 -5.25
C SER A 99 2.20 16.25 -6.25
N GLY A 100 1.38 17.29 -6.12
CA GLY A 100 1.41 18.48 -6.98
C GLY A 100 1.07 18.23 -8.45
N HIS A 101 0.63 17.03 -8.78
CA HIS A 101 0.20 16.68 -10.12
C HIS A 101 -1.31 16.84 -10.22
N GLN A 102 -1.75 17.73 -11.05
CA GLN A 102 -3.18 17.90 -11.33
C GLN A 102 -3.78 16.67 -12.01
N PHE A 103 -2.96 15.95 -12.77
CA PHE A 103 -3.30 14.73 -13.47
C PHE A 103 -2.08 13.81 -13.48
N GLY A 104 -2.23 12.58 -13.13
CA GLY A 104 -1.14 11.64 -13.17
C GLY A 104 -0.51 11.37 -11.81
N MET A 105 -1.21 10.59 -11.02
CA MET A 105 -0.71 10.06 -9.78
C MET A 105 -0.66 8.54 -9.84
N SER A 106 0.43 7.98 -9.35
CA SER A 106 0.54 6.55 -9.13
C SER A 106 0.65 6.29 -7.64
N ALA A 107 -0.18 5.43 -7.14
CA ALA A 107 -0.19 5.05 -5.73
C ALA A 107 -0.31 3.54 -5.55
N HIS A 108 0.44 3.01 -4.60
CA HIS A 108 0.34 1.64 -4.17
C HIS A 108 -0.30 1.56 -2.79
N ALA A 109 -1.32 0.75 -2.67
CA ALA A 109 -1.96 0.48 -1.40
C ALA A 109 -1.77 -0.98 -1.02
N VAL A 110 -1.29 -1.22 0.18
CA VAL A 110 -1.27 -2.54 0.80
C VAL A 110 -2.54 -2.68 1.62
N LYS A 111 -3.28 -3.73 1.39
CA LYS A 111 -4.56 -3.97 2.01
C LYS A 111 -4.57 -5.31 2.72
N ASP A 112 -5.20 -5.32 3.87
CA ASP A 112 -5.50 -6.55 4.58
C ASP A 112 -6.54 -7.38 3.82
N THR A 113 -6.34 -8.67 3.74
CA THR A 113 -7.25 -9.58 3.07
C THR A 113 -7.89 -10.56 4.00
N ALA A 114 -9.20 -10.72 3.83
CA ALA A 114 -9.92 -11.78 4.48
C ALA A 114 -9.60 -13.14 3.82
N VAL A 115 -9.45 -14.15 4.66
CA VAL A 115 -9.42 -15.54 4.21
C VAL A 115 -10.82 -15.91 3.72
N LYS A 116 -10.91 -16.39 2.49
CA LYS A 116 -12.16 -16.89 1.95
C LYS A 116 -12.41 -18.33 2.38
N ASP A 117 -13.67 -18.65 2.58
CA ASP A 117 -14.10 -20.04 2.74
C ASP A 117 -13.63 -20.91 1.59
N LYS A 118 -13.50 -22.20 1.84
CA LYS A 118 -13.01 -23.22 0.90
C LYS A 118 -11.51 -23.20 0.61
N GLY A 119 -10.71 -22.67 1.53
CA GLY A 119 -9.26 -22.65 1.40
C GLY A 119 -8.75 -21.72 0.32
N GLU A 120 -9.60 -20.91 -0.28
CA GLU A 120 -9.17 -19.81 -1.10
C GLU A 120 -8.70 -18.69 -0.20
N GLN A 121 -7.44 -18.44 -0.24
CA GLN A 121 -6.83 -17.31 0.43
C GLN A 121 -6.45 -16.29 -0.60
N GLU A 122 -7.14 -15.18 -0.60
CA GLU A 122 -6.66 -13.99 -1.27
C GLU A 122 -5.95 -13.15 -0.24
N GLN A 123 -4.68 -13.04 -0.38
CA GLN A 123 -3.93 -12.07 0.37
C GLN A 123 -3.59 -10.92 -0.57
N ILE A 124 -4.44 -9.94 -0.55
CA ILE A 124 -4.18 -8.68 -1.24
C ILE A 124 -3.52 -7.76 -0.24
N ALA A 125 -2.26 -7.52 -0.42
CA ALA A 125 -1.51 -6.72 0.52
C ALA A 125 -1.15 -5.35 -0.06
N GLU A 126 -1.38 -5.13 -1.35
CA GLU A 126 -0.92 -3.92 -2.01
C GLU A 126 -1.87 -3.48 -3.11
N ALA A 127 -2.15 -2.20 -3.16
CA ALA A 127 -2.82 -1.59 -4.30
C ALA A 127 -1.94 -0.50 -4.89
N SER A 128 -1.78 -0.51 -6.19
CA SER A 128 -1.10 0.52 -6.95
C SER A 128 -2.10 1.41 -7.67
N ILE A 129 -1.91 2.70 -7.58
CA ILE A 129 -2.74 3.70 -8.25
C ILE A 129 -1.85 4.50 -9.19
N HIS A 130 -2.14 4.41 -10.47
CA HIS A 130 -1.48 5.18 -11.51
C HIS A 130 -2.43 6.24 -12.03
N GLY A 131 -2.05 7.48 -11.88
CA GLY A 131 -2.72 8.58 -12.52
C GLY A 131 -2.04 8.90 -13.84
N HIS A 132 -2.82 8.92 -14.91
CA HIS A 132 -2.30 9.31 -16.21
C HIS A 132 -2.44 10.82 -16.38
N GLY A 133 -1.34 11.52 -16.23
CA GLY A 133 -1.27 12.96 -16.48
C GLY A 133 -1.23 13.28 -17.96
N GLN A 134 -2.32 13.06 -18.62
CA GLN A 134 -2.48 13.50 -19.99
C GLN A 134 -3.12 14.87 -20.00
N ALA A 135 -2.37 15.80 -20.44
CA ALA A 135 -2.91 17.10 -20.77
C ALA A 135 -3.80 17.00 -22.01
#